data_16a8373ed0dc7d2ff7bfa54cd4c5e240
#
_entry.id   16a8373ed0dc7d2ff7bfa54cd4c5e240
#
_cell.length_a   1.000
_cell.length_b   1.000
_cell.length_c   1.000
_cell.angle_alpha   90.00
_cell.angle_beta   90.00
_cell.angle_gamma   90.00
#
_symmetry.space_group_name_H-M   'P 1'
#
loop_
_entity.id
_entity.type
_entity.pdbx_description
1 polymer ?
#
loop_
_entity_poly.entity_id
_entity_poly.type
_entity_poly.pdbx_seq_one_letter_code
_entity_poly.pdbx_strand_id
1 'polypeptide(L)'
;MKRAQAAGAIAADSVVEYDTVKQLYTPENLRLNLTNEAQIVTELQAFDHASTALRERKWVLVKAPEGSPGFVTCDHPVSLVWSEPPAGRRALGLKTPGTRIFFPLTPGLAVVGTLDGENGEAEFTEDEVGSANGTTALNAQRQVYAKTSDFRYQIDLQQPPRDALALITDENFLRPAKPTLVK
;
A
#
# COMPACT_ATOMS: atom_id res chain seq x y z
N MET A 1 -29.57 2.48 6.63
CA MET A 1 -30.96 2.38 7.10
C MET A 1 -31.73 1.21 6.52
N LYS A 2 -31.93 1.09 5.21
CA LYS A 2 -32.73 -0.02 4.58
C LYS A 2 -32.35 -1.45 5.05
N ARG A 3 -31.07 -1.76 5.29
CA ARG A 3 -30.61 -3.09 5.77
C ARG A 3 -30.96 -3.35 7.24
N ALA A 4 -30.87 -2.33 8.09
CA ALA A 4 -31.21 -2.45 9.53
C ALA A 4 -32.72 -2.56 9.73
N GLN A 5 -33.52 -1.92 8.86
CA GLN A 5 -34.96 -2.07 8.84
C GLN A 5 -35.39 -3.47 8.35
N ALA A 6 -34.72 -4.01 7.30
CA ALA A 6 -34.97 -5.35 6.81
C ALA A 6 -34.58 -6.45 7.81
N ALA A 7 -33.60 -6.19 8.68
CA ALA A 7 -33.19 -7.09 9.77
C ALA A 7 -34.03 -6.95 11.06
N GLY A 8 -35.05 -6.09 11.07
CA GLY A 8 -35.90 -5.86 12.24
C GLY A 8 -35.23 -5.11 13.39
N ALA A 9 -34.01 -4.61 13.18
CA ALA A 9 -33.26 -3.89 14.19
C ALA A 9 -33.77 -2.45 14.43
N ILE A 10 -34.51 -1.90 13.46
CA ILE A 10 -35.13 -0.57 13.53
C ILE A 10 -36.53 -0.65 12.94
N ALA A 11 -37.53 -0.06 13.59
CA ALA A 11 -38.88 -0.02 13.07
C ALA A 11 -38.95 0.71 11.72
N ALA A 12 -39.80 0.25 10.82
CA ALA A 12 -39.86 0.73 9.44
C ALA A 12 -40.18 2.23 9.29
N ASP A 13 -40.82 2.80 10.28
CA ASP A 13 -41.28 4.20 10.38
C ASP A 13 -40.46 5.05 11.37
N SER A 14 -39.40 4.49 11.97
CA SER A 14 -38.59 5.25 12.93
C SER A 14 -37.74 6.31 12.21
N VAL A 15 -37.94 7.55 12.63
CA VAL A 15 -37.05 8.68 12.26
C VAL A 15 -35.99 8.76 13.35
N VAL A 16 -34.74 8.46 13.01
CA VAL A 16 -33.60 8.62 13.90
C VAL A 16 -33.00 10.01 13.64
N GLU A 17 -33.05 10.88 14.64
CA GLU A 17 -32.45 12.21 14.55
C GLU A 17 -30.92 12.11 14.40
N TYR A 18 -30.36 13.05 13.62
CA TYR A 18 -28.92 13.08 13.33
C TYR A 18 -28.07 13.15 14.61
N ASP A 19 -28.50 13.91 15.61
CA ASP A 19 -27.76 14.04 16.86
C ASP A 19 -27.72 12.74 17.68
N THR A 20 -28.79 11.94 17.64
CA THR A 20 -28.81 10.60 18.23
C THR A 20 -27.81 9.67 17.53
N VAL A 21 -27.74 9.72 16.19
CA VAL A 21 -26.77 8.95 15.42
C VAL A 21 -25.35 9.42 15.76
N LYS A 22 -25.11 10.72 15.84
CA LYS A 22 -23.80 11.29 16.17
C LYS A 22 -23.32 10.90 17.57
N GLN A 23 -24.21 10.83 18.56
CA GLN A 23 -23.88 10.37 19.91
C GLN A 23 -23.51 8.87 19.95
N LEU A 24 -24.10 8.05 19.09
CA LEU A 24 -23.76 6.62 18.98
C LEU A 24 -22.36 6.40 18.34
N TYR A 25 -21.88 7.36 17.56
CA TYR A 25 -20.58 7.30 16.88
C TYR A 25 -19.45 8.00 17.67
N THR A 26 -19.61 8.25 18.96
CA THR A 26 -18.48 8.69 19.79
C THR A 26 -17.54 7.53 20.08
N PRO A 27 -16.20 7.75 20.17
CA PRO A 27 -15.23 6.69 20.45
C PRO A 27 -15.53 5.90 21.73
N GLU A 28 -16.23 6.52 22.70
CA GLU A 28 -16.60 5.92 23.97
C GLU A 28 -17.77 4.92 23.83
N ASN A 29 -18.65 5.13 22.84
CA ASN A 29 -19.85 4.31 22.64
C ASN A 29 -19.67 3.22 21.56
N LEU A 30 -18.63 3.32 20.73
CA LEU A 30 -18.34 2.37 19.67
C LEU A 30 -17.28 1.38 20.14
N ARG A 31 -17.70 0.27 20.74
CA ARG A 31 -16.84 -0.89 20.97
C ARG A 31 -17.18 -1.96 19.91
N LEU A 32 -16.39 -2.03 18.87
CA LEU A 32 -16.40 -3.16 17.92
C LEU A 32 -15.70 -4.35 18.57
N ASN A 33 -16.46 -5.25 19.16
CA ASN A 33 -15.95 -6.55 19.57
C ASN A 33 -16.05 -7.50 18.36
N LEU A 34 -14.95 -7.61 17.61
CA LEU A 34 -14.81 -8.62 16.59
C LEU A 34 -14.45 -9.94 17.28
N THR A 35 -15.27 -10.97 17.10
CA THR A 35 -14.89 -12.31 17.50
C THR A 35 -13.79 -12.84 16.58
N ASN A 36 -12.97 -13.80 17.04
CA ASN A 36 -11.91 -14.38 16.22
C ASN A 36 -12.48 -14.98 14.93
N GLU A 37 -13.66 -15.60 14.99
CA GLU A 37 -14.34 -16.17 13.82
C GLU A 37 -14.72 -15.07 12.81
N ALA A 38 -15.28 -13.95 13.28
CA ALA A 38 -15.63 -12.84 12.40
C ALA A 38 -14.39 -12.20 11.76
N GLN A 39 -13.27 -12.13 12.48
CA GLN A 39 -12.00 -11.68 11.94
C GLN A 39 -11.48 -12.61 10.85
N ILE A 40 -11.44 -13.94 11.12
CA ILE A 40 -10.99 -14.94 10.14
C ILE A 40 -11.86 -14.90 8.87
N VAL A 41 -13.19 -14.85 9.01
CA VAL A 41 -14.09 -14.75 7.86
C VAL A 41 -13.82 -13.48 7.04
N THR A 42 -13.62 -12.34 7.71
CA THR A 42 -13.31 -11.08 7.05
C THR A 42 -11.98 -11.14 6.30
N GLU A 43 -10.95 -11.73 6.89
CA GLU A 43 -9.64 -11.93 6.27
C GLU A 43 -9.72 -12.85 5.04
N LEU A 44 -10.45 -13.96 5.13
CA LEU A 44 -10.66 -14.87 4.00
C LEU A 44 -11.41 -14.18 2.85
N GLN A 45 -12.46 -13.42 3.15
CA GLN A 45 -13.18 -12.65 2.13
C GLN A 45 -12.29 -11.58 1.49
N ALA A 46 -11.47 -10.88 2.29
CA ALA A 46 -10.52 -9.91 1.77
C ALA A 46 -9.47 -10.56 0.87
N PHE A 47 -9.00 -11.77 1.22
CA PHE A 47 -8.07 -12.54 0.40
C PHE A 47 -8.68 -12.92 -0.97
N ASP A 48 -9.92 -13.39 -1.01
CA ASP A 48 -10.61 -13.74 -2.26
C ASP A 48 -10.75 -12.51 -3.18
N HIS A 49 -11.14 -11.37 -2.61
CA HIS A 49 -11.23 -10.10 -3.35
C HIS A 49 -9.88 -9.64 -3.88
N ALA A 50 -8.84 -9.71 -3.04
CA ALA A 50 -7.48 -9.34 -3.44
C ALA A 50 -6.95 -10.27 -4.53
N SER A 51 -7.12 -11.59 -4.38
CA SER A 51 -6.70 -12.59 -5.36
C SER A 51 -7.35 -12.36 -6.72
N THR A 52 -8.65 -12.07 -6.74
CA THR A 52 -9.37 -11.74 -7.99
C THR A 52 -8.81 -10.46 -8.62
N ALA A 53 -8.60 -9.41 -7.82
CA ALA A 53 -8.07 -8.15 -8.32
C ALA A 53 -6.63 -8.28 -8.86
N LEU A 54 -5.81 -9.12 -8.25
CA LEU A 54 -4.44 -9.38 -8.69
C LEU A 54 -4.39 -10.19 -10.00
N ARG A 55 -5.33 -11.13 -10.21
CA ARG A 55 -5.45 -11.90 -11.46
C ARG A 55 -5.87 -11.05 -12.66
N GLU A 56 -6.59 -9.98 -12.44
CA GLU A 56 -7.00 -9.05 -13.50
C GLU A 56 -5.84 -8.16 -13.98
N ARG A 57 -4.74 -8.06 -13.20
CA ARG A 57 -3.59 -7.23 -13.57
C ARG A 57 -2.70 -7.92 -14.62
N LYS A 58 -2.05 -7.08 -15.40
CA LYS A 58 -0.98 -7.48 -16.30
C LYS A 58 0.34 -7.37 -15.55
N TRP A 59 1.14 -8.40 -15.63
CA TRP A 59 2.36 -8.52 -14.87
C TRP A 59 3.58 -8.44 -15.77
N VAL A 60 4.50 -7.56 -15.43
CA VAL A 60 5.79 -7.40 -16.08
C VAL A 60 6.88 -7.84 -15.10
N LEU A 61 7.70 -8.79 -15.52
CA LEU A 61 8.93 -9.14 -14.80
C LEU A 61 9.99 -8.11 -15.16
N VAL A 62 10.53 -7.43 -14.14
CA VAL A 62 11.48 -6.35 -14.33
C VAL A 62 12.85 -6.78 -13.83
N LYS A 63 13.88 -6.56 -14.65
CA LYS A 63 15.28 -6.84 -14.35
C LYS A 63 16.00 -5.55 -13.98
N ALA A 64 16.82 -5.60 -12.93
CA ALA A 64 17.77 -4.53 -12.65
C ALA A 64 18.96 -4.62 -13.61
N PRO A 65 19.62 -3.49 -13.95
CA PRO A 65 20.80 -3.49 -14.81
C PRO A 65 21.91 -4.38 -14.24
N GLU A 66 22.67 -5.00 -15.13
CA GLU A 66 23.82 -5.80 -14.74
C GLU A 66 24.87 -4.93 -14.01
N GLY A 67 25.39 -5.43 -12.90
CA GLY A 67 26.33 -4.67 -12.06
C GLY A 67 25.68 -3.66 -11.10
N SER A 68 24.38 -3.41 -11.21
CA SER A 68 23.65 -2.58 -10.27
C SER A 68 23.56 -3.24 -8.88
N PRO A 69 23.56 -2.46 -7.77
CA PRO A 69 23.19 -2.95 -6.44
C PRO A 69 21.78 -3.57 -6.39
N GLY A 70 20.91 -3.16 -7.31
CA GLY A 70 19.60 -3.71 -7.55
C GLY A 70 18.51 -3.22 -6.61
N PHE A 71 17.44 -4.01 -6.56
CA PHE A 71 16.26 -3.71 -5.76
C PHE A 71 16.49 -4.01 -4.28
N VAL A 72 15.95 -3.13 -3.43
CA VAL A 72 15.82 -3.38 -2.00
C VAL A 72 14.44 -3.95 -1.68
N THR A 73 14.32 -4.60 -0.52
CA THR A 73 13.03 -5.03 0.02
C THR A 73 12.83 -4.51 1.43
N CYS A 74 11.67 -4.70 2.01
CA CYS A 74 11.35 -4.24 3.36
C CYS A 74 10.38 -5.19 4.06
N ASP A 75 10.03 -4.87 5.30
CA ASP A 75 9.02 -5.61 6.08
C ASP A 75 7.59 -5.51 5.50
N HIS A 76 7.34 -4.56 4.58
CA HIS A 76 6.10 -4.43 3.80
C HIS A 76 6.41 -4.28 2.30
N PRO A 77 6.89 -5.35 1.64
CA PRO A 77 7.52 -5.25 0.33
C PRO A 77 6.56 -4.97 -0.83
N VAL A 78 5.26 -5.18 -0.65
CA VAL A 78 4.28 -4.92 -1.70
C VAL A 78 3.85 -3.48 -1.63
N SER A 79 4.19 -2.70 -2.66
CA SER A 79 3.83 -1.30 -2.75
C SER A 79 2.72 -1.10 -3.79
N LEU A 80 1.62 -0.47 -3.38
CA LEU A 80 0.56 -0.03 -4.28
C LEU A 80 0.69 1.49 -4.42
N VAL A 81 0.98 1.96 -5.62
CA VAL A 81 1.24 3.38 -5.91
C VAL A 81 0.50 3.84 -7.15
N TRP A 82 0.39 5.15 -7.31
CA TRP A 82 -0.07 5.73 -8.56
C TRP A 82 1.03 5.65 -9.63
N SER A 83 0.67 5.31 -10.86
CA SER A 83 1.58 5.43 -12.01
C SER A 83 1.88 6.89 -12.31
N GLU A 84 0.86 7.73 -12.19
CA GLU A 84 0.93 9.19 -12.27
C GLU A 84 0.04 9.79 -11.18
N PRO A 85 0.44 10.91 -10.56
CA PRO A 85 -0.39 11.56 -9.55
C PRO A 85 -1.77 11.87 -10.11
N PRO A 86 -2.86 11.43 -9.46
CA PRO A 86 -4.20 11.66 -9.96
C PRO A 86 -4.60 13.13 -9.79
N ALA A 87 -5.37 13.67 -10.75
CA ALA A 87 -6.03 14.95 -10.58
C ALA A 87 -7.13 14.81 -9.51
N GLY A 88 -6.85 15.29 -8.30
CA GLY A 88 -7.78 15.28 -7.16
C GLY A 88 -7.58 14.09 -6.19
N ARG A 89 -8.43 14.03 -5.15
CA ARG A 89 -8.37 12.99 -4.12
C ARG A 89 -9.04 11.71 -4.60
N ARG A 90 -8.24 10.70 -4.91
CA ARG A 90 -8.70 9.34 -5.18
C ARG A 90 -8.06 8.37 -4.21
N ALA A 91 -8.80 7.38 -3.76
CA ALA A 91 -8.25 6.32 -2.93
C ALA A 91 -7.46 5.33 -3.79
N LEU A 92 -6.29 4.91 -3.29
CA LEU A 92 -5.54 3.79 -3.84
C LEU A 92 -6.33 2.50 -3.62
N GLY A 93 -6.41 1.66 -4.65
CA GLY A 93 -7.07 0.36 -4.56
C GLY A 93 -6.56 -0.61 -5.61
N LEU A 94 -6.68 -1.90 -5.34
CA LEU A 94 -6.19 -2.95 -6.25
C LEU A 94 -6.87 -2.93 -7.63
N LYS A 95 -8.09 -2.42 -7.72
CA LYS A 95 -8.86 -2.27 -8.98
C LYS A 95 -8.97 -0.82 -9.46
N THR A 96 -8.21 0.10 -8.88
CA THR A 96 -8.26 1.50 -9.27
C THR A 96 -7.37 1.72 -10.51
N PRO A 97 -7.94 2.22 -11.65
CA PRO A 97 -7.15 2.53 -12.83
C PRO A 97 -6.04 3.55 -12.55
N GLY A 98 -4.91 3.43 -13.25
CA GLY A 98 -3.73 4.28 -13.06
C GLY A 98 -2.91 3.93 -11.81
N THR A 99 -3.19 2.79 -11.17
CA THR A 99 -2.35 2.26 -10.08
C THR A 99 -1.45 1.15 -10.56
N ARG A 100 -0.27 1.05 -9.97
CA ARG A 100 0.64 -0.06 -10.15
C ARG A 100 1.01 -0.69 -8.81
N ILE A 101 1.22 -2.00 -8.84
CA ILE A 101 1.80 -2.76 -7.75
C ILE A 101 3.27 -2.98 -8.10
N PHE A 102 4.15 -2.75 -7.14
CA PHE A 102 5.57 -3.09 -7.24
C PHE A 102 5.92 -4.08 -6.13
N PHE A 103 6.63 -5.15 -6.49
CA PHE A 103 7.09 -6.15 -5.54
C PHE A 103 8.49 -6.65 -5.91
N PRO A 104 9.53 -6.33 -5.15
CA PRO A 104 10.88 -6.84 -5.33
C PRO A 104 10.95 -8.31 -4.93
N LEU A 105 11.44 -9.16 -5.83
CA LEU A 105 11.60 -10.61 -5.60
C LEU A 105 13.01 -10.96 -5.16
N THR A 106 13.99 -10.38 -5.83
CA THR A 106 15.42 -10.52 -5.55
C THR A 106 16.12 -9.19 -5.83
N PRO A 107 17.38 -9.00 -5.47
CA PRO A 107 18.09 -7.79 -5.87
C PRO A 107 18.13 -7.55 -7.40
N GLY A 108 18.09 -8.59 -8.21
CA GLY A 108 18.08 -8.47 -9.66
C GLY A 108 16.70 -8.48 -10.33
N LEU A 109 15.64 -8.82 -9.59
CA LEU A 109 14.32 -9.05 -10.16
C LEU A 109 13.21 -8.43 -9.31
N ALA A 110 12.23 -7.84 -9.99
CA ALA A 110 10.99 -7.38 -9.39
C ALA A 110 9.80 -7.69 -10.31
N VAL A 111 8.59 -7.59 -9.82
CA VAL A 111 7.38 -7.64 -10.63
C VAL A 111 6.60 -6.34 -10.49
N VAL A 112 6.05 -5.90 -11.61
CA VAL A 112 5.15 -4.73 -11.68
C VAL A 112 3.80 -5.20 -12.21
N GLY A 113 2.74 -4.91 -11.46
CA GLY A 113 1.36 -5.23 -11.85
C GLY A 113 0.57 -3.98 -12.18
N THR A 114 0.04 -3.86 -13.40
CA THR A 114 -0.80 -2.75 -13.87
C THR A 114 -2.17 -3.26 -14.31
N LEU A 115 -3.17 -2.40 -14.41
CA LEU A 115 -4.47 -2.77 -14.97
C LEU A 115 -4.48 -2.65 -16.49
N ASP A 116 -3.60 -1.82 -17.02
CA ASP A 116 -3.44 -1.57 -18.45
C ASP A 116 -2.13 -2.18 -18.96
N GLY A 117 -2.02 -2.42 -20.28
CA GLY A 117 -0.83 -2.97 -20.92
C GLY A 117 -0.91 -4.48 -21.13
N GLU A 118 0.27 -5.13 -21.21
CA GLU A 118 0.41 -6.55 -21.48
C GLU A 118 1.38 -7.20 -20.49
N ASN A 119 1.30 -8.54 -20.39
CA ASN A 119 2.28 -9.30 -19.64
C ASN A 119 3.60 -9.34 -20.40
N GLY A 120 4.73 -9.32 -19.70
CA GLY A 120 6.02 -9.36 -20.36
C GLY A 120 7.22 -9.26 -19.43
N GLU A 121 8.35 -8.92 -20.04
CA GLU A 121 9.61 -8.63 -19.36
C GLU A 121 10.09 -7.24 -19.78
N ALA A 122 10.77 -6.56 -18.86
CA ALA A 122 11.41 -5.28 -19.09
C ALA A 122 12.72 -5.18 -18.31
N GLU A 123 13.58 -4.28 -18.70
CA GLU A 123 14.78 -3.92 -17.96
C GLU A 123 14.63 -2.48 -17.47
N PHE A 124 14.88 -2.26 -16.19
CA PHE A 124 14.87 -0.91 -15.60
C PHE A 124 16.24 -0.26 -15.80
N THR A 125 16.23 1.04 -15.93
CA THR A 125 17.43 1.87 -15.79
C THR A 125 17.83 1.98 -14.30
N GLU A 126 19.03 2.46 -14.01
CA GLU A 126 19.46 2.71 -12.63
C GLU A 126 18.57 3.72 -11.90
N ASP A 127 18.06 4.73 -12.59
CA ASP A 127 17.16 5.74 -12.03
C ASP A 127 15.79 5.14 -11.69
N GLU A 128 15.26 4.24 -12.53
CA GLU A 128 14.03 3.52 -12.26
C GLU A 128 14.18 2.55 -11.07
N VAL A 129 15.33 1.87 -10.95
CA VAL A 129 15.66 1.07 -9.77
C VAL A 129 15.74 1.97 -8.53
N GLY A 130 16.38 3.12 -8.62
CA GLY A 130 16.43 4.10 -7.54
C GLY A 130 15.05 4.58 -7.09
N SER A 131 14.16 4.86 -8.03
CA SER A 131 12.77 5.25 -7.76
C SER A 131 11.97 4.13 -7.12
N ALA A 132 12.14 2.88 -7.59
CA ALA A 132 11.52 1.71 -7.01
C ALA A 132 12.01 1.46 -5.57
N ASN A 133 13.30 1.65 -5.32
CA ASN A 133 13.91 1.55 -3.99
C ASN A 133 13.36 2.64 -3.04
N GLY A 134 13.19 3.87 -3.52
CA GLY A 134 12.54 4.95 -2.78
C GLY A 134 11.10 4.59 -2.37
N THR A 135 10.33 4.05 -3.31
CA THR A 135 8.97 3.56 -3.06
C THR A 135 8.94 2.46 -1.99
N THR A 136 9.86 1.49 -2.10
CA THR A 136 9.98 0.38 -1.14
C THR A 136 10.35 0.89 0.25
N ALA A 137 11.30 1.82 0.33
CA ALA A 137 11.73 2.41 1.58
C ALA A 137 10.61 3.23 2.24
N LEU A 138 9.82 4.00 1.48
CA LEU A 138 8.64 4.72 1.99
C LEU A 138 7.55 3.78 2.53
N ASN A 139 7.44 2.57 1.98
CA ASN A 139 6.48 1.56 2.42
C ASN A 139 6.96 0.78 3.65
N ALA A 140 8.25 0.82 3.97
CA ALA A 140 8.83 0.16 5.13
C ALA A 140 8.24 0.73 6.43
N GLN A 141 7.93 -0.14 7.38
CA GLN A 141 7.52 0.28 8.72
C GLN A 141 8.68 0.24 9.72
N ARG A 142 9.59 -0.70 9.56
CA ARG A 142 10.67 -0.95 10.52
C ARG A 142 12.03 -1.15 9.88
N GLN A 143 12.10 -1.84 8.73
CA GLN A 143 13.37 -2.31 8.19
C GLN A 143 13.35 -2.33 6.66
N VAL A 144 14.48 -1.92 6.07
CA VAL A 144 14.80 -2.08 4.66
C VAL A 144 15.96 -3.05 4.56
N TYR A 145 15.88 -4.00 3.64
CA TYR A 145 16.89 -5.02 3.39
C TYR A 145 17.48 -4.81 2.01
N ALA A 146 18.79 -4.78 1.92
CA ALA A 146 19.54 -4.64 0.68
C ALA A 146 20.64 -5.70 0.59
N LYS A 147 21.06 -6.05 -0.62
CA LYS A 147 22.19 -6.95 -0.86
C LYS A 147 23.51 -6.32 -0.39
N THR A 148 23.66 -5.02 -0.64
CA THR A 148 24.86 -4.23 -0.35
C THR A 148 24.44 -2.86 0.19
N SER A 149 25.39 -2.12 0.77
CA SER A 149 25.13 -0.79 1.34
C SER A 149 25.24 0.35 0.33
N ASP A 150 25.51 0.07 -0.92
CA ASP A 150 25.72 1.05 -1.99
C ASP A 150 24.50 1.23 -2.91
N PHE A 151 23.34 0.73 -2.52
CA PHE A 151 22.11 0.98 -3.27
C PHE A 151 21.73 2.46 -3.25
N ARG A 152 21.03 2.87 -4.31
CA ARG A 152 20.48 4.21 -4.44
C ARG A 152 18.97 4.18 -4.28
N TYR A 153 18.41 5.30 -3.80
CA TYR A 153 16.97 5.52 -3.73
C TYR A 153 16.61 6.94 -4.17
N GLN A 154 15.41 7.10 -4.71
CA GLN A 154 14.89 8.39 -5.16
C GLN A 154 13.43 8.50 -4.75
N ILE A 155 13.07 9.57 -4.03
CA ILE A 155 11.69 9.83 -3.59
C ILE A 155 11.01 10.83 -4.52
N ASP A 156 11.76 11.83 -4.93
CA ASP A 156 11.30 12.90 -5.82
C ASP A 156 12.04 12.78 -7.15
N LEU A 157 11.31 12.55 -8.23
CA LEU A 157 11.87 12.43 -9.57
C LEU A 157 12.55 13.70 -10.08
N GLN A 158 12.33 14.84 -9.42
CA GLN A 158 13.00 16.10 -9.73
C GLN A 158 14.36 16.23 -9.02
N GLN A 159 14.67 15.35 -8.07
CA GLN A 159 15.95 15.32 -7.36
C GLN A 159 16.78 14.12 -7.80
N PRO A 160 18.13 14.24 -7.80
CA PRO A 160 18.96 13.10 -8.11
C PRO A 160 18.79 11.97 -7.07
N PRO A 161 19.04 10.70 -7.47
CA PRO A 161 19.08 9.58 -6.54
C PRO A 161 20.08 9.83 -5.41
N ARG A 162 19.71 9.43 -4.20
CA ARG A 162 20.53 9.54 -2.99
C ARG A 162 21.14 8.20 -2.62
N ASP A 163 22.29 8.24 -1.96
CA ASP A 163 22.94 7.03 -1.46
C ASP A 163 22.22 6.46 -0.23
N ALA A 164 22.31 5.14 -0.04
CA ALA A 164 21.69 4.41 1.06
C ALA A 164 21.95 5.01 2.46
N LEU A 165 23.15 5.53 2.70
CA LEU A 165 23.50 6.14 3.98
C LEU A 165 22.65 7.38 4.32
N ALA A 166 22.16 8.09 3.31
CA ALA A 166 21.28 9.23 3.51
C ALA A 166 19.89 8.80 4.05
N LEU A 167 19.51 7.54 3.91
CA LEU A 167 18.21 7.03 4.36
C LEU A 167 18.02 7.18 5.88
N ILE A 168 19.10 7.06 6.65
CA ILE A 168 19.08 7.16 8.12
C ILE A 168 18.79 8.59 8.58
N THR A 169 19.17 9.59 7.78
CA THR A 169 19.02 11.01 8.10
C THR A 169 17.95 11.70 7.27
N ASP A 170 17.31 10.99 6.33
CA ASP A 170 16.29 11.57 5.47
C ASP A 170 14.98 11.74 6.24
N GLU A 171 14.53 13.00 6.37
CA GLU A 171 13.32 13.37 7.10
C GLU A 171 12.05 12.68 6.58
N ASN A 172 12.01 12.27 5.31
CA ASN A 172 10.88 11.52 4.75
C ASN A 172 10.68 10.15 5.41
N PHE A 173 11.75 9.59 6.01
CA PHE A 173 11.72 8.30 6.72
C PHE A 173 11.70 8.48 8.24
N LEU A 174 12.07 9.65 8.76
CA LEU A 174 11.97 9.98 10.17
C LEU A 174 10.52 10.31 10.52
N ARG A 175 9.66 9.31 10.49
CA ARG A 175 8.29 9.47 10.98
C ARG A 175 8.32 9.64 12.48
N PRO A 176 7.69 10.69 13.04
CA PRO A 176 7.49 10.76 14.49
C PRO A 176 6.76 9.48 14.90
N ALA A 177 7.24 8.83 15.95
CA ALA A 177 6.56 7.67 16.52
C ALA A 177 5.08 8.03 16.68
N LYS A 178 4.18 7.18 16.14
CA LYS A 178 2.74 7.40 16.30
C LYS A 178 2.48 7.65 17.79
N PRO A 179 1.77 8.72 18.17
CA PRO A 179 1.46 8.95 19.57
C PRO A 179 0.78 7.68 20.08
N THR A 180 1.42 7.05 21.07
CA THR A 180 0.83 5.93 21.79
C THR A 180 -0.43 6.48 22.44
N LEU A 181 -1.59 6.09 21.96
CA LEU A 181 -2.85 6.35 22.66
C LEU A 181 -2.70 5.69 24.04
N VAL A 182 -2.31 6.49 25.01
CA VAL A 182 -2.34 6.09 26.42
C VAL A 182 -3.81 5.78 26.72
N LYS A 183 -4.04 4.57 27.18
CA LYS A 183 -5.34 4.04 27.58
C LYS A 183 -5.92 4.82 28.74
#